data_7fc83e163c3d37fe40eaffb37794aa89
#
_entry.id   7fc83e163c3d37fe40eaffb37794aa89
#
_cell.length_a   1.000
_cell.length_b   1.000
_cell.length_c   1.000
_cell.angle_alpha   90.00
_cell.angle_beta   90.00
_cell.angle_gamma   90.00
#
_symmetry.space_group_name_H-M   'P 1'
#
loop_
_entity.id
_entity.type
_entity.pdbx_description
1 polymer ?
#
loop_
_entity_poly.entity_id
_entity_poly.type
_entity_poly.pdbx_seq_one_letter_code
_entity_poly.pdbx_strand_id
1 'polypeptide(L)'
;AATRAGTAKRYGLMADIGALTGLDELPFSGDLNIQPKGIGNYSADLNFFKTIDGKLGSITPFAGYGKEFSSFQDGPVEIDNENRTIRIGIDGQTSLGPVDVSGNVMGSRTRQQQNVSFPDGFNFSNSNIGTFTKLGMAAKYGALDAGIQREKYTGMDPIYTGNVGMNFGNGGRFEISDTNKGDPTYRVNYRMDF
;
A
#
# COMPACT_ATOMS: atom_id res chain seq x y z
N ALA A 1 38.88 -3.56 11.67
CA ALA A 1 38.41 -3.36 10.31
C ALA A 1 36.97 -2.84 10.35
N ALA A 2 36.77 -1.56 10.02
CA ALA A 2 35.44 -0.94 10.02
C ALA A 2 34.76 -1.25 8.67
N THR A 3 33.68 -1.99 8.72
CA THR A 3 32.84 -2.26 7.56
C THR A 3 32.07 -0.98 7.22
N ARG A 4 32.36 -0.35 6.10
CA ARG A 4 31.57 0.75 5.56
C ARG A 4 30.21 0.21 5.16
N ALA A 5 29.15 0.61 5.87
CA ALA A 5 27.78 0.46 5.41
C ALA A 5 27.60 1.35 4.18
N GLY A 6 27.56 0.73 2.99
CA GLY A 6 27.24 1.42 1.75
C GLY A 6 25.81 1.91 1.80
N THR A 7 25.61 3.22 1.72
CA THR A 7 24.30 3.84 1.48
C THR A 7 23.82 3.40 0.11
N ALA A 8 22.91 2.44 0.06
CA ALA A 8 22.23 2.06 -1.16
C ALA A 8 21.40 3.25 -1.64
N LYS A 9 21.84 3.92 -2.70
CA LYS A 9 21.04 4.93 -3.39
C LYS A 9 19.84 4.21 -4.00
N ARG A 10 18.65 4.51 -3.50
CA ARG A 10 17.40 4.02 -4.09
C ARG A 10 17.14 4.81 -5.37
N TYR A 11 17.32 4.20 -6.51
CA TYR A 11 16.85 4.71 -7.79
C TYR A 11 15.50 4.06 -8.05
N GLY A 12 14.41 4.82 -7.94
CA GLY A 12 13.09 4.42 -8.40
C GLY A 12 12.85 4.98 -9.80
N LEU A 13 12.39 4.17 -10.73
CA LEU A 13 11.84 4.64 -11.98
C LEU A 13 10.33 4.75 -11.79
N MET A 14 9.80 5.96 -11.75
CA MET A 14 8.37 6.22 -11.89
C MET A 14 8.12 6.68 -13.32
N ALA A 15 7.23 6.00 -14.02
CA ALA A 15 6.86 6.33 -15.37
C ALA A 15 5.33 6.43 -15.48
N ASP A 16 4.86 7.54 -16.02
CA ASP A 16 3.47 7.67 -16.46
C ASP A 16 3.32 6.89 -17.78
N ILE A 17 2.44 5.89 -17.77
CA ILE A 17 2.24 5.02 -18.94
C ILE A 17 1.60 5.79 -20.09
N GLY A 18 0.75 6.79 -19.81
CA GLY A 18 0.19 7.68 -20.83
C GLY A 18 1.28 8.45 -21.57
N ALA A 19 2.22 9.05 -20.82
CA ALA A 19 3.34 9.79 -21.38
C ALA A 19 4.34 8.90 -22.15
N LEU A 20 4.54 7.64 -21.70
CA LEU A 20 5.45 6.69 -22.36
C LEU A 20 4.91 6.13 -23.66
N THR A 21 3.60 5.93 -23.78
CA THR A 21 2.98 5.29 -24.93
C THR A 21 2.51 6.29 -25.98
N GLY A 22 2.53 7.60 -25.67
CA GLY A 22 1.96 8.63 -26.54
C GLY A 22 0.45 8.50 -26.75
N LEU A 23 -0.21 7.70 -25.93
CA LEU A 23 -1.64 7.46 -25.98
C LEU A 23 -2.34 8.40 -24.99
N ASP A 24 -2.41 9.68 -25.32
CA ASP A 24 -3.11 10.72 -24.55
C ASP A 24 -4.63 10.44 -24.39
N GLU A 25 -5.13 9.42 -25.11
CA GLU A 25 -6.55 9.02 -25.12
C GLU A 25 -6.83 7.72 -24.36
N LEU A 26 -5.90 7.23 -23.53
CA LEU A 26 -6.21 6.08 -22.70
C LEU A 26 -7.37 6.41 -21.74
N PRO A 27 -8.38 5.53 -21.63
CA PRO A 27 -9.53 5.76 -20.74
C PRO A 27 -9.18 5.68 -19.25
N PHE A 28 -7.91 5.47 -18.90
CA PHE A 28 -7.36 5.36 -17.54
C PHE A 28 -5.95 5.91 -17.48
N SER A 29 -5.53 6.37 -16.32
CA SER A 29 -4.15 6.69 -15.99
C SER A 29 -3.45 5.46 -15.44
N GLY A 30 -2.12 5.40 -15.59
CA GLY A 30 -1.33 4.31 -15.06
C GLY A 30 0.06 4.78 -14.63
N ASP A 31 0.57 4.17 -13.58
CA ASP A 31 1.94 4.37 -13.11
C ASP A 31 2.68 3.05 -13.01
N LEU A 32 3.94 3.08 -13.39
CA LEU A 32 4.89 1.98 -13.23
C LEU A 32 6.00 2.44 -12.30
N ASN A 33 6.19 1.70 -11.20
CA ASN A 33 7.28 1.94 -10.27
C ASN A 33 8.17 0.70 -10.20
N ILE A 34 9.45 0.85 -10.54
CA ILE A 34 10.44 -0.22 -10.43
C ILE A 34 11.54 0.25 -9.47
N GLN A 35 11.77 -0.52 -8.42
CA GLN A 35 12.79 -0.23 -7.41
C GLN A 35 13.76 -1.39 -7.30
N PRO A 36 15.03 -1.21 -7.70
CA PRO A 36 16.08 -2.16 -7.37
C PRO A 36 16.34 -2.12 -5.86
N LYS A 37 16.42 -3.30 -5.23
CA LYS A 37 16.65 -3.48 -3.79
C LYS A 37 18.04 -4.07 -3.47
N GLY A 38 18.91 -4.14 -4.47
CA GLY A 38 20.25 -4.75 -4.39
C GLY A 38 20.53 -5.64 -5.60
N ILE A 39 21.66 -6.35 -5.59
CA ILE A 39 22.03 -7.25 -6.69
C ILE A 39 21.00 -8.40 -6.74
N GLY A 40 20.33 -8.55 -7.89
CA GLY A 40 19.32 -9.60 -8.11
C GLY A 40 17.96 -9.36 -7.42
N ASN A 41 17.83 -8.32 -6.58
CA ASN A 41 16.61 -8.03 -5.84
C ASN A 41 15.89 -6.82 -6.44
N TYR A 42 14.57 -6.91 -6.63
CA TYR A 42 13.77 -5.81 -7.17
C TYR A 42 12.31 -5.86 -6.68
N SER A 43 11.66 -4.71 -6.74
CA SER A 43 10.19 -4.64 -6.72
C SER A 43 9.70 -3.86 -7.93
N ALA A 44 8.58 -4.28 -8.49
CA ALA A 44 7.91 -3.61 -9.59
C ALA A 44 6.42 -3.53 -9.27
N ASP A 45 5.83 -2.35 -9.39
CA ASP A 45 4.42 -2.09 -9.19
C ASP A 45 3.86 -1.39 -10.42
N LEU A 46 2.76 -1.92 -10.94
CA LEU A 46 1.99 -1.36 -12.04
C LEU A 46 0.59 -1.07 -11.52
N ASN A 47 0.13 0.17 -11.64
CA ASN A 47 -1.18 0.58 -11.20
C ASN A 47 -1.93 1.27 -12.34
N PHE A 48 -3.21 1.03 -12.41
CA PHE A 48 -4.16 1.67 -13.32
C PHE A 48 -5.29 2.25 -12.50
N PHE A 49 -5.69 3.47 -12.81
CA PHE A 49 -6.78 4.16 -12.12
C PHE A 49 -7.47 5.16 -13.04
N LYS A 50 -8.71 5.46 -12.72
CA LYS A 50 -9.48 6.49 -13.42
C LYS A 50 -10.38 7.21 -12.43
N THR A 51 -10.18 8.51 -12.27
CA THR A 51 -11.12 9.32 -11.51
C THR A 51 -12.31 9.70 -12.39
N ILE A 52 -13.50 9.49 -11.86
CA ILE A 52 -14.78 9.83 -12.47
C ILE A 52 -15.45 10.84 -11.57
N ASP A 53 -15.52 12.08 -12.05
CA ASP A 53 -16.14 13.18 -11.34
C ASP A 53 -17.63 13.24 -11.63
N GLY A 54 -18.42 13.44 -10.59
CA GLY A 54 -19.87 13.63 -10.67
C GLY A 54 -20.35 14.82 -9.85
N LYS A 55 -21.62 15.15 -9.97
CA LYS A 55 -22.22 16.28 -9.22
C LYS A 55 -22.19 16.10 -7.70
N LEU A 56 -22.11 14.87 -7.23
CA LEU A 56 -22.13 14.53 -5.81
C LEU A 56 -20.74 14.18 -5.24
N GLY A 57 -19.71 14.17 -6.09
CA GLY A 57 -18.35 13.78 -5.67
C GLY A 57 -17.62 13.02 -6.77
N SER A 58 -16.52 12.37 -6.42
CA SER A 58 -15.72 11.59 -7.34
C SER A 58 -15.54 10.14 -6.86
N ILE A 59 -15.37 9.23 -7.81
CA ILE A 59 -14.98 7.85 -7.57
C ILE A 59 -13.75 7.52 -8.41
N THR A 60 -12.83 6.74 -7.82
CA THR A 60 -11.58 6.34 -8.48
C THR A 60 -11.42 4.83 -8.37
N PRO A 61 -11.98 4.05 -9.31
CA PRO A 61 -11.63 2.65 -9.43
C PRO A 61 -10.15 2.50 -9.78
N PHE A 62 -9.52 1.48 -9.20
CA PHE A 62 -8.13 1.16 -9.48
C PHE A 62 -7.89 -0.35 -9.56
N ALA A 63 -6.87 -0.73 -10.29
CA ALA A 63 -6.32 -2.07 -10.34
C ALA A 63 -4.80 -1.98 -10.33
N GLY A 64 -4.14 -2.93 -9.68
CA GLY A 64 -2.69 -2.94 -9.62
C GLY A 64 -2.12 -4.36 -9.62
N TYR A 65 -0.90 -4.46 -10.13
CA TYR A 65 -0.08 -5.66 -10.08
C TYR A 65 1.28 -5.31 -9.49
N GLY A 66 1.66 -6.02 -8.44
CA GLY A 66 2.99 -5.89 -7.82
C GLY A 66 3.75 -7.20 -7.92
N LYS A 67 5.05 -7.10 -8.18
CA LYS A 67 6.00 -8.20 -8.11
C LYS A 67 7.20 -7.79 -7.29
N GLU A 68 7.55 -8.60 -6.31
CA GLU A 68 8.75 -8.45 -5.52
C GLU A 68 9.55 -9.74 -5.63
N PHE A 69 10.83 -9.61 -5.90
CA PHE A 69 11.77 -10.71 -5.98
C PHE A 69 12.97 -10.42 -5.10
N SER A 70 13.40 -11.42 -4.35
CA SER A 70 14.65 -11.38 -3.60
C SER A 70 15.32 -12.75 -3.65
N SER A 71 16.62 -12.73 -3.91
CA SER A 71 17.50 -13.91 -3.85
C SER A 71 18.60 -13.62 -2.84
N PHE A 72 18.90 -14.61 -2.03
CA PHE A 72 20.03 -14.58 -1.11
C PHE A 72 20.66 -15.96 -0.97
N GLN A 73 21.93 -15.96 -0.64
CA GLN A 73 22.71 -17.19 -0.46
C GLN A 73 23.02 -17.36 1.03
N ASP A 74 22.72 -18.55 1.55
CA ASP A 74 23.08 -18.98 2.90
C ASP A 74 24.02 -20.19 2.82
N GLY A 75 25.31 -19.92 2.92
CA GLY A 75 26.34 -20.90 2.63
C GLY A 75 26.26 -21.41 1.18
N PRO A 76 26.15 -22.73 0.95
CA PRO A 76 26.01 -23.31 -0.37
C PRO A 76 24.56 -23.33 -0.89
N VAL A 77 23.59 -22.88 -0.10
CA VAL A 77 22.15 -22.92 -0.41
C VAL A 77 21.72 -21.57 -1.00
N GLU A 78 21.01 -21.60 -2.12
CA GLU A 78 20.38 -20.44 -2.71
C GLU A 78 18.89 -20.42 -2.37
N ILE A 79 18.39 -19.26 -1.94
CA ILE A 79 17.00 -19.07 -1.53
C ILE A 79 16.40 -17.90 -2.31
N ASP A 80 15.42 -18.22 -3.15
CA ASP A 80 14.66 -17.25 -3.94
C ASP A 80 13.27 -17.08 -3.35
N ASN A 81 12.89 -15.83 -3.12
CA ASN A 81 11.55 -15.47 -2.72
C ASN A 81 10.89 -14.58 -3.80
N GLU A 82 9.69 -14.95 -4.20
CA GLU A 82 8.90 -14.17 -5.13
C GLU A 82 7.51 -13.91 -4.55
N ASN A 83 7.12 -12.64 -4.48
CA ASN A 83 5.78 -12.22 -4.12
C ASN A 83 5.11 -11.58 -5.32
N ARG A 84 3.91 -12.05 -5.66
CA ARG A 84 3.06 -11.46 -6.71
C ARG A 84 1.74 -11.04 -6.08
N THR A 85 1.39 -9.77 -6.24
CA THR A 85 0.16 -9.20 -5.65
C THR A 85 -0.70 -8.59 -6.74
N ILE A 86 -1.96 -8.97 -6.77
CA ILE A 86 -3.00 -8.30 -7.56
C ILE A 86 -3.87 -7.52 -6.60
N ARG A 87 -4.17 -6.28 -6.93
CA ARG A 87 -5.01 -5.36 -6.15
C ARG A 87 -6.11 -4.81 -7.02
N ILE A 88 -7.31 -4.72 -6.47
CA ILE A 88 -8.44 -4.02 -7.08
C ILE A 88 -9.16 -3.23 -6.00
N GLY A 89 -9.71 -2.09 -6.35
CA GLY A 89 -10.47 -1.31 -5.40
C GLY A 89 -11.15 -0.10 -6.01
N ILE A 90 -11.83 0.62 -5.15
CA ILE A 90 -12.51 1.87 -5.46
C ILE A 90 -12.29 2.80 -4.28
N ASP A 91 -11.82 4.01 -4.57
CA ASP A 91 -11.83 5.14 -3.65
C ASP A 91 -12.96 6.09 -4.05
N GLY A 92 -13.63 6.67 -3.09
CA GLY A 92 -14.71 7.62 -3.31
C GLY A 92 -14.64 8.79 -2.35
N GLN A 93 -15.04 9.97 -2.81
CA GLN A 93 -15.15 11.15 -1.97
C GLN A 93 -16.35 12.02 -2.40
N THR A 94 -16.97 12.64 -1.42
CA THR A 94 -18.08 13.57 -1.62
C THR A 94 -18.09 14.62 -0.51
N SER A 95 -18.70 15.77 -0.79
CA SER A 95 -18.95 16.82 0.22
C SER A 95 -20.45 16.96 0.44
N LEU A 96 -20.88 16.79 1.67
CA LEU A 96 -22.26 16.96 2.12
C LEU A 96 -22.36 18.24 2.96
N GLY A 97 -22.56 19.38 2.28
CA GLY A 97 -22.45 20.68 2.91
C GLY A 97 -21.04 20.94 3.46
N PRO A 98 -20.88 21.20 4.76
CA PRO A 98 -19.57 21.45 5.36
C PRO A 98 -18.80 20.18 5.73
N VAL A 99 -19.34 18.99 5.45
CA VAL A 99 -18.73 17.69 5.80
C VAL A 99 -18.18 17.03 4.55
N ASP A 100 -16.89 16.77 4.55
CA ASP A 100 -16.25 15.93 3.53
C ASP A 100 -16.29 14.46 3.97
N VAL A 101 -16.76 13.60 3.11
CA VAL A 101 -16.86 12.15 3.33
C VAL A 101 -16.02 11.43 2.29
N SER A 102 -15.24 10.47 2.75
CA SER A 102 -14.47 9.58 1.87
C SER A 102 -14.69 8.13 2.26
N GLY A 103 -14.51 7.24 1.29
CA GLY A 103 -14.60 5.82 1.53
C GLY A 103 -13.72 5.04 0.57
N ASN A 104 -13.26 3.88 0.99
CA ASN A 104 -12.50 2.99 0.13
C ASN A 104 -12.90 1.53 0.35
N VAL A 105 -12.83 0.78 -0.74
CA VAL A 105 -12.94 -0.68 -0.73
C VAL A 105 -11.77 -1.22 -1.55
N MET A 106 -11.00 -2.12 -0.97
CA MET A 106 -9.87 -2.75 -1.65
C MET A 106 -9.83 -4.24 -1.36
N GLY A 107 -9.56 -5.01 -2.40
CA GLY A 107 -9.20 -6.42 -2.28
C GLY A 107 -7.83 -6.67 -2.89
N SER A 108 -7.06 -7.55 -2.29
CA SER A 108 -5.82 -8.03 -2.87
C SER A 108 -5.64 -9.52 -2.69
N ARG A 109 -4.90 -10.12 -3.62
CA ARG A 109 -4.46 -11.51 -3.58
C ARG A 109 -2.97 -11.55 -3.80
N THR A 110 -2.24 -12.10 -2.84
CA THR A 110 -0.79 -12.26 -2.90
C THR A 110 -0.45 -13.73 -3.00
N ARG A 111 0.34 -14.09 -3.98
CA ARG A 111 1.02 -15.40 -4.06
C ARG A 111 2.46 -15.20 -3.63
N GLN A 112 2.85 -15.90 -2.60
CA GLN A 112 4.23 -16.00 -2.13
C GLN A 112 4.79 -17.33 -2.61
N GLN A 113 5.96 -17.31 -3.22
CA GLN A 113 6.69 -18.51 -3.65
C GLN A 113 8.11 -18.43 -3.13
N GLN A 114 8.56 -19.51 -2.50
CA GLN A 114 9.94 -19.68 -2.06
C GLN A 114 10.52 -20.90 -2.73
N ASN A 115 11.67 -20.74 -3.35
CA ASN A 115 12.46 -21.82 -3.93
C ASN A 115 13.78 -21.89 -3.18
N VAL A 116 14.17 -23.10 -2.77
CA VAL A 116 15.43 -23.37 -2.10
C VAL A 116 16.19 -24.39 -2.94
N SER A 117 17.39 -24.01 -3.38
CA SER A 117 18.27 -24.82 -4.23
C SER A 117 19.51 -25.25 -3.47
N PHE A 118 19.79 -26.54 -3.47
CA PHE A 118 20.94 -27.16 -2.81
C PHE A 118 22.02 -27.57 -3.84
N PRO A 119 23.30 -27.63 -3.45
CA PRO A 119 24.41 -27.95 -4.35
C PRO A 119 24.36 -29.35 -4.96
N ASP A 120 23.68 -30.29 -4.28
CA ASP A 120 23.49 -31.66 -4.73
C ASP A 120 22.40 -31.82 -5.79
N GLY A 121 21.80 -30.70 -6.21
CA GLY A 121 20.70 -30.65 -7.18
C GLY A 121 19.33 -30.89 -6.59
N PHE A 122 19.20 -31.05 -5.27
CA PHE A 122 17.91 -31.08 -4.61
C PHE A 122 17.29 -29.67 -4.58
N ASN A 123 16.01 -29.57 -4.95
CA ASN A 123 15.28 -28.31 -4.94
C ASN A 123 13.96 -28.47 -4.19
N PHE A 124 13.67 -27.52 -3.34
CA PHE A 124 12.39 -27.43 -2.63
C PHE A 124 11.65 -26.16 -3.04
N SER A 125 10.36 -26.29 -3.32
CA SER A 125 9.51 -25.13 -3.63
C SER A 125 8.28 -25.16 -2.75
N ASN A 126 7.99 -24.03 -2.13
CA ASN A 126 6.79 -23.81 -1.35
C ASN A 126 6.03 -22.61 -1.91
N SER A 127 4.70 -22.69 -1.95
CA SER A 127 3.88 -21.53 -2.34
C SER A 127 2.68 -21.39 -1.43
N ASN A 128 2.38 -20.14 -1.07
CA ASN A 128 1.25 -19.77 -0.25
C ASN A 128 0.43 -18.67 -0.94
N ILE A 129 -0.87 -18.65 -0.72
CA ILE A 129 -1.77 -17.63 -1.25
C ILE A 129 -2.48 -16.97 -0.07
N GLY A 130 -2.27 -15.67 0.05
CA GLY A 130 -2.97 -14.81 0.99
C GLY A 130 -3.97 -13.90 0.26
N THR A 131 -5.07 -13.60 0.90
CA THR A 131 -5.99 -12.54 0.48
C THR A 131 -6.13 -11.50 1.58
N PHE A 132 -6.31 -10.26 1.17
CA PHE A 132 -6.56 -9.14 2.06
C PHE A 132 -7.74 -8.34 1.52
N THR A 133 -8.62 -7.92 2.40
CA THR A 133 -9.70 -6.98 2.08
C THR A 133 -9.71 -5.83 3.06
N LYS A 134 -9.94 -4.64 2.55
CA LYS A 134 -10.05 -3.40 3.32
C LYS A 134 -11.32 -2.67 2.94
N LEU A 135 -12.04 -2.19 3.94
CA LEU A 135 -13.16 -1.27 3.81
C LEU A 135 -12.90 -0.14 4.79
N GLY A 136 -12.91 1.09 4.31
CA GLY A 136 -12.72 2.28 5.12
C GLY A 136 -13.76 3.34 4.81
N MET A 137 -14.13 4.12 5.81
CA MET A 137 -14.93 5.33 5.68
C MET A 137 -14.35 6.39 6.60
N ALA A 138 -14.33 7.64 6.15
CA ALA A 138 -13.94 8.77 6.96
C ALA A 138 -14.82 9.98 6.67
N ALA A 139 -15.01 10.80 7.68
CA ALA A 139 -15.70 12.08 7.56
C ALA A 139 -14.85 13.18 8.20
N LYS A 140 -14.86 14.37 7.60
CA LYS A 140 -14.14 15.55 8.09
C LYS A 140 -15.10 16.74 8.13
N TYR A 141 -15.08 17.45 9.24
CA TYR A 141 -15.80 18.69 9.46
C TYR A 141 -14.87 19.73 10.07
N GLY A 142 -14.47 20.72 9.29
CA GLY A 142 -13.50 21.71 9.73
C GLY A 142 -12.20 21.08 10.26
N ALA A 143 -11.93 21.28 11.55
CA ALA A 143 -10.75 20.76 12.22
C ALA A 143 -10.91 19.30 12.70
N LEU A 144 -12.13 18.78 12.74
CA LEU A 144 -12.44 17.43 13.23
C LEU A 144 -12.46 16.43 12.10
N ASP A 145 -11.95 15.25 12.35
CA ASP A 145 -12.10 14.10 11.46
C ASP A 145 -12.38 12.82 12.26
N ALA A 146 -13.10 11.91 11.66
CA ALA A 146 -13.38 10.59 12.23
C ALA A 146 -13.39 9.56 11.12
N GLY A 147 -12.94 8.35 11.43
CA GLY A 147 -12.91 7.25 10.47
C GLY A 147 -13.13 5.91 11.12
N ILE A 148 -13.59 4.96 10.31
CA ILE A 148 -13.68 3.56 10.64
C ILE A 148 -13.09 2.73 9.50
N GLN A 149 -12.34 1.70 9.86
CA GLN A 149 -11.71 0.80 8.91
C GLN A 149 -11.92 -0.64 9.35
N ARG A 150 -12.18 -1.51 8.40
CA ARG A 150 -12.20 -2.96 8.58
C ARG A 150 -11.17 -3.59 7.66
N GLU A 151 -10.30 -4.39 8.21
CA GLU A 151 -9.31 -5.19 7.48
C GLU A 151 -9.52 -6.66 7.77
N LYS A 152 -9.34 -7.50 6.75
CA LYS A 152 -9.40 -8.95 6.89
C LYS A 152 -8.30 -9.60 6.06
N TYR A 153 -7.53 -10.45 6.71
CA TYR A 153 -6.51 -11.31 6.11
C TYR A 153 -6.99 -12.76 6.07
N THR A 154 -6.47 -13.56 5.14
CA THR A 154 -6.72 -15.00 5.07
C THR A 154 -6.42 -15.66 6.41
N GLY A 155 -7.35 -16.44 6.93
CA GLY A 155 -7.18 -17.22 8.16
C GLY A 155 -7.19 -16.40 9.46
N MET A 156 -7.41 -15.09 9.39
CA MET A 156 -7.49 -14.21 10.57
C MET A 156 -8.90 -13.65 10.75
N ASP A 157 -9.28 -13.36 11.99
CA ASP A 157 -10.47 -12.58 12.26
C ASP A 157 -10.32 -11.14 11.77
N PRO A 158 -11.42 -10.47 11.38
CA PRO A 158 -11.37 -9.08 10.97
C PRO A 158 -10.82 -8.17 12.07
N ILE A 159 -10.02 -7.19 11.66
CA ILE A 159 -9.56 -6.09 12.49
C ILE A 159 -10.44 -4.88 12.17
N TYR A 160 -11.02 -4.29 13.19
CA TYR A 160 -11.77 -3.04 13.10
C TYR A 160 -10.98 -1.95 13.80
N THR A 161 -10.80 -0.83 13.14
CA THR A 161 -10.10 0.35 13.68
C THR A 161 -11.03 1.54 13.57
N GLY A 162 -11.25 2.23 14.69
CA GLY A 162 -11.91 3.52 14.74
C GLY A 162 -10.91 4.59 15.10
N ASN A 163 -11.01 5.77 14.51
CA ASN A 163 -10.19 6.91 14.87
C ASN A 163 -11.01 8.21 14.89
N VAL A 164 -10.62 9.10 15.78
CA VAL A 164 -11.11 10.48 15.86
C VAL A 164 -9.91 11.38 16.00
N GLY A 165 -9.85 12.41 15.17
CA GLY A 165 -8.77 13.39 15.16
C GLY A 165 -9.28 14.81 15.24
N MET A 166 -8.47 15.70 15.77
CA MET A 166 -8.68 17.13 15.79
C MET A 166 -7.39 17.84 15.44
N ASN A 167 -7.46 18.69 14.41
CA ASN A 167 -6.37 19.59 14.06
C ASN A 167 -6.59 20.93 14.78
N PHE A 168 -5.55 21.44 15.41
CA PHE A 168 -5.58 22.77 16.03
C PHE A 168 -4.47 23.64 15.45
N GLY A 169 -4.66 24.96 15.48
CA GLY A 169 -3.77 25.92 14.82
C GLY A 169 -2.30 25.63 15.03
N ASN A 170 -1.45 26.08 14.10
CA ASN A 170 0.00 25.92 14.09
C ASN A 170 0.51 24.47 13.93
N GLY A 171 -0.21 23.64 13.18
CA GLY A 171 0.25 22.30 12.83
C GLY A 171 0.10 21.23 13.91
N GLY A 172 -0.62 21.54 15.00
CA GLY A 172 -0.93 20.57 16.03
C GLY A 172 -2.06 19.60 15.62
N ARG A 173 -1.94 18.32 16.00
CA ARG A 173 -2.97 17.31 15.84
C ARG A 173 -3.04 16.42 17.07
N PHE A 174 -4.25 16.21 17.56
CA PHE A 174 -4.60 15.18 18.51
C PHE A 174 -5.36 14.07 17.81
N GLU A 175 -5.06 12.81 18.14
CA GLU A 175 -5.74 11.66 17.55
C GLU A 175 -5.90 10.57 18.60
N ILE A 176 -7.10 9.98 18.63
CA ILE A 176 -7.41 8.75 19.37
C ILE A 176 -7.72 7.69 18.33
N SER A 177 -7.09 6.54 18.46
CA SER A 177 -7.37 5.37 17.64
C SER A 177 -7.58 4.16 18.54
N ASP A 178 -8.61 3.39 18.24
CA ASP A 178 -8.96 2.15 18.95
C ASP A 178 -9.13 1.01 17.97
N THR A 179 -8.76 -0.20 18.38
CA THR A 179 -8.90 -1.40 17.57
C THR A 179 -9.49 -2.54 18.41
N ASN A 180 -10.22 -3.45 17.76
CA ASN A 180 -10.73 -4.65 18.43
C ASN A 180 -9.65 -5.70 18.76
N LYS A 181 -8.38 -5.42 18.50
CA LYS A 181 -7.22 -6.32 18.69
C LYS A 181 -6.17 -5.76 19.66
N GLY A 182 -6.43 -4.65 20.31
CA GLY A 182 -5.44 -4.02 21.20
C GLY A 182 -6.03 -2.89 22.03
N ASP A 183 -5.17 -2.26 22.81
CA ASP A 183 -5.55 -1.10 23.61
C ASP A 183 -5.67 0.16 22.75
N PRO A 184 -6.51 1.14 23.16
CA PRO A 184 -6.61 2.43 22.50
C PRO A 184 -5.25 3.14 22.44
N THR A 185 -4.97 3.73 21.30
CA THR A 185 -3.74 4.50 21.10
C THR A 185 -4.07 5.98 21.07
N TYR A 186 -3.32 6.75 21.86
CA TYR A 186 -3.41 8.20 21.92
C TYR A 186 -2.17 8.79 21.26
N ARG A 187 -2.34 9.68 20.31
CA ARG A 187 -1.24 10.33 19.62
C ARG A 187 -1.42 11.84 19.63
N VAL A 188 -0.38 12.55 20.04
CA VAL A 188 -0.28 14.00 19.89
C VAL A 188 0.88 14.28 18.95
N ASN A 189 0.60 14.89 17.82
CA ASN A 189 1.61 15.36 16.88
C ASN A 189 1.61 16.89 16.91
N TYR A 190 2.79 17.47 17.00
CA TYR A 190 2.98 18.92 16.88
C TYR A 190 4.13 19.18 15.90
N ARG A 191 3.86 19.96 14.88
CA ARG A 191 4.86 20.40 13.91
C ARG A 191 5.06 21.89 14.07
N MET A 192 6.26 22.30 14.45
CA MET A 192 6.68 23.70 14.41
C MET A 192 7.32 23.94 13.04
N ASP A 193 6.74 24.82 12.25
CA ASP A 193 7.39 25.37 11.06
C ASP A 193 8.16 26.61 11.52
N PHE A 194 9.49 26.57 11.45
CA PHE A 194 10.40 27.67 11.77
C PHE A 194 10.72 28.46 10.51
#